data_91d43da4678d2c36dd15c38c3e540ebb
#
_entry.id   91d43da4678d2c36dd15c38c3e540ebb
#
_cell.length_a   1.000
_cell.length_b   1.000
_cell.length_c   1.000
_cell.angle_alpha   90.00
_cell.angle_beta   90.00
_cell.angle_gamma   90.00
#
_symmetry.space_group_name_H-M   'P 1'
#
loop_
_entity.id
_entity.type
_entity.pdbx_description
1 polymer ?
#
loop_
_entity_poly.entity_id
_entity_poly.type
_entity_poly.pdbx_seq_one_letter_code
_entity_poly.pdbx_strand_id
1 'polypeptide(L)'
;MSPRTVSYGKCFLCGETLAKNAVSRHLAKCLPAHEETGKGQPARLFHLRVEGAYAPAYWLHLEIPASAALADLDDFLRAIWLECCGHLSAFTIKGIRYEMDTGMVDAMWKDFFGPSYPTKSMKSKLYQVLAVGDTFRHEYDFGTTTELKLKVIGERTGQLPKGKIRLLARNYAPDLRCKVCGAPADTLYVYEYPYEAYCEQHGIDEHEEEGLMPLVNSPRTGDCGYTGPSDESLRFEERQPKA
;
A
#
# COMPACT_ATOMS: atom_id res chain seq x y z
N MET A 1 -9.68 18.52 -19.06
CA MET A 1 -8.81 18.20 -17.91
C MET A 1 -9.68 18.11 -16.68
N SER A 2 -9.95 16.92 -16.18
CA SER A 2 -10.68 16.77 -14.90
C SER A 2 -9.88 17.46 -13.78
N PRO A 3 -10.55 18.17 -12.87
CA PRO A 3 -9.86 18.78 -11.74
C PRO A 3 -9.11 17.69 -10.97
N ARG A 4 -7.84 17.95 -10.64
CA ARG A 4 -7.06 17.04 -9.79
C ARG A 4 -7.72 16.99 -8.42
N THR A 5 -8.44 15.94 -8.15
CA THR A 5 -9.05 15.72 -6.83
C THR A 5 -7.92 15.58 -5.80
N VAL A 6 -7.92 16.46 -4.81
CA VAL A 6 -6.93 16.42 -3.74
C VAL A 6 -7.27 15.23 -2.84
N SER A 7 -6.34 14.29 -2.68
CA SER A 7 -6.50 13.18 -1.75
C SER A 7 -6.15 13.65 -0.33
N TYR A 8 -7.00 13.31 0.62
CA TYR A 8 -6.83 13.58 2.05
C TYR A 8 -6.65 12.27 2.82
N GLY A 9 -6.11 12.36 4.02
CA GLY A 9 -5.98 11.22 4.92
C GLY A 9 -5.81 11.64 6.37
N LYS A 10 -5.72 10.63 7.23
CA LYS A 10 -5.64 10.77 8.69
C LYS A 10 -4.23 10.52 9.18
N CYS A 11 -3.74 11.38 10.07
CA CYS A 11 -2.56 11.11 10.89
C CYS A 11 -2.97 10.25 12.08
N PHE A 12 -2.40 9.06 12.21
CA PHE A 12 -2.71 8.14 13.33
C PHE A 12 -2.02 8.52 14.65
N LEU A 13 -1.12 9.53 14.62
CA LEU A 13 -0.47 10.03 15.82
C LEU A 13 -1.32 11.06 16.56
N CYS A 14 -1.91 12.02 15.84
CA CYS A 14 -2.69 13.13 16.42
C CYS A 14 -4.15 13.21 15.95
N GLY A 15 -4.57 12.35 15.00
CA GLY A 15 -5.93 12.33 14.46
C GLY A 15 -6.22 13.40 13.40
N GLU A 16 -5.27 14.29 13.06
CA GLU A 16 -5.49 15.38 12.11
C GLU A 16 -5.74 14.90 10.69
N THR A 17 -6.71 15.52 10.01
CA THR A 17 -6.98 15.33 8.59
C THR A 17 -6.06 16.20 7.74
N LEU A 18 -5.33 15.59 6.82
CA LEU A 18 -4.27 16.23 6.05
C LEU A 18 -4.44 15.98 4.55
N ALA A 19 -4.17 17.01 3.74
CA ALA A 19 -3.97 16.81 2.32
C ALA A 19 -2.66 16.01 2.07
N LYS A 20 -2.66 15.09 1.10
CA LYS A 20 -1.52 14.23 0.76
C LYS A 20 -0.18 14.94 0.70
N ASN A 21 -0.15 16.13 0.08
CA ASN A 21 1.08 16.92 -0.09
C ASN A 21 1.61 17.56 1.20
N ALA A 22 0.77 17.65 2.26
CA ALA A 22 1.14 18.21 3.55
C ALA A 22 1.67 17.17 4.54
N VAL A 23 1.36 15.89 4.34
CA VAL A 23 1.60 14.80 5.30
C VAL A 23 3.07 14.69 5.71
N SER A 24 4.02 14.66 4.78
CA SER A 24 5.45 14.52 5.11
C SER A 24 5.95 15.67 6.01
N ARG A 25 5.51 16.92 5.75
CA ARG A 25 5.87 18.09 6.54
C ARG A 25 5.22 18.08 7.92
N HIS A 26 3.96 17.64 7.99
CA HIS A 26 3.26 17.46 9.25
C HIS A 26 3.96 16.39 10.10
N LEU A 27 4.23 15.21 9.55
CA LEU A 27 4.88 14.11 10.27
C LEU A 27 6.27 14.47 10.80
N ALA A 28 7.04 15.31 10.09
CA ALA A 28 8.33 15.79 10.58
C ALA A 28 8.24 16.55 11.92
N LYS A 29 7.08 17.17 12.21
CA LYS A 29 6.80 17.86 13.48
C LYS A 29 6.03 16.96 14.46
N CYS A 30 5.10 16.17 13.94
CA CYS A 30 4.19 15.35 14.73
C CYS A 30 4.90 14.16 15.38
N LEU A 31 5.83 13.51 14.68
CA LEU A 31 6.58 12.36 15.21
C LEU A 31 7.32 12.65 16.51
N PRO A 32 8.13 13.70 16.62
CA PRO A 32 8.82 14.03 17.87
C PRO A 32 7.86 14.35 19.03
N ALA A 33 6.69 14.93 18.72
CA ALA A 33 5.69 15.28 19.73
C ALA A 33 4.90 14.07 20.25
N HIS A 34 4.91 12.95 19.50
CA HIS A 34 4.18 11.73 19.84
C HIS A 34 5.14 10.52 19.93
N GLU A 35 6.38 10.77 20.34
CA GLU A 35 7.36 9.70 20.54
C GLU A 35 6.94 8.87 21.75
N GLU A 36 6.70 7.58 21.51
CA GLU A 36 6.42 6.65 22.59
C GLU A 36 7.73 6.19 23.22
N THR A 37 7.86 6.41 24.52
CA THR A 37 8.94 5.86 25.31
C THR A 37 8.64 4.39 25.64
N GLY A 38 9.03 3.48 24.77
CA GLY A 38 8.90 2.04 24.99
C GLY A 38 10.02 1.49 25.89
N LYS A 39 9.89 0.22 26.30
CA LYS A 39 10.94 -0.50 27.06
C LYS A 39 12.05 -1.08 26.15
N GLY A 40 11.97 -0.89 24.82
CA GLY A 40 12.94 -1.40 23.86
C GLY A 40 14.17 -0.53 23.72
N GLN A 41 15.23 -1.07 23.09
CA GLN A 41 16.37 -0.26 22.68
C GLN A 41 16.00 0.61 21.47
N PRO A 42 16.42 1.88 21.43
CA PRO A 42 16.23 2.72 20.26
C PRO A 42 16.88 2.07 19.01
N ALA A 43 16.19 2.13 17.89
CA ALA A 43 16.66 1.62 16.62
C ALA A 43 16.66 2.71 15.55
N ARG A 44 17.49 2.55 14.52
CA ARG A 44 17.42 3.36 13.31
C ARG A 44 16.12 3.00 12.56
N LEU A 45 15.24 3.95 12.35
CA LEU A 45 13.96 3.79 11.69
C LEU A 45 13.96 4.56 10.36
N PHE A 46 13.49 3.93 9.29
CA PHE A 46 13.15 4.60 8.05
C PHE A 46 11.70 5.05 8.08
N HIS A 47 11.45 6.28 7.63
CA HIS A 47 10.13 6.79 7.29
C HIS A 47 9.89 6.56 5.80
N LEU A 48 8.95 5.71 5.45
CA LEU A 48 8.57 5.41 4.07
C LEU A 48 7.23 6.06 3.72
N ARG A 49 7.12 6.60 2.50
CA ARG A 49 5.87 6.89 1.82
C ARG A 49 5.63 5.80 0.79
N VAL A 50 4.43 5.26 0.77
CA VAL A 50 3.96 4.26 -0.20
C VAL A 50 2.74 4.82 -0.91
N GLU A 51 2.64 4.62 -2.21
CA GLU A 51 1.48 5.02 -3.02
C GLU A 51 1.24 4.04 -4.17
N GLY A 52 -0.03 3.85 -4.56
CA GLY A 52 -0.37 3.10 -5.78
C GLY A 52 0.26 3.78 -6.99
N ALA A 53 1.05 3.05 -7.79
CA ALA A 53 1.79 3.64 -8.92
C ALA A 53 0.84 4.24 -9.96
N TYR A 54 -0.27 3.56 -10.25
CA TYR A 54 -1.31 3.99 -11.19
C TYR A 54 -2.57 4.53 -10.51
N ALA A 55 -2.67 4.37 -9.18
CA ALA A 55 -3.77 4.83 -8.36
C ALA A 55 -3.25 5.70 -7.17
N PRO A 56 -2.68 6.89 -7.44
CA PRO A 56 -1.99 7.69 -6.42
C PRO A 56 -2.92 8.32 -5.38
N ALA A 57 -4.23 8.12 -5.49
CA ALA A 57 -5.19 8.46 -4.43
C ALA A 57 -4.99 7.57 -3.19
N TYR A 58 -4.53 6.33 -3.37
CA TYR A 58 -4.15 5.42 -2.30
C TYR A 58 -2.71 5.65 -1.89
N TRP A 59 -2.49 6.04 -0.64
CA TRP A 59 -1.18 6.31 -0.09
C TRP A 59 -1.14 6.06 1.41
N LEU A 60 0.05 5.76 1.92
CA LEU A 60 0.31 5.68 3.35
C LEU A 60 1.74 6.13 3.69
N HIS A 61 1.95 6.46 4.95
CA HIS A 61 3.25 6.68 5.55
C HIS A 61 3.44 5.71 6.70
N LEU A 62 4.64 5.14 6.79
CA LEU A 62 5.00 4.18 7.84
C LEU A 62 6.43 4.40 8.36
N GLU A 63 6.70 3.90 9.55
CA GLU A 63 8.05 3.69 10.07
C GLU A 63 8.37 2.21 10.17
N ILE A 64 9.60 1.85 9.80
CA ILE A 64 10.14 0.49 9.84
C ILE A 64 11.59 0.52 10.30
N PRO A 65 12.08 -0.43 11.15
CA PRO A 65 13.48 -0.52 11.49
C PRO A 65 14.35 -0.70 10.25
N ALA A 66 15.43 0.05 10.15
CA ALA A 66 16.39 -0.11 9.07
C ALA A 66 17.00 -1.53 9.04
N SER A 67 17.01 -2.23 10.16
CA SER A 67 17.42 -3.63 10.29
C SER A 67 16.37 -4.66 9.88
N ALA A 68 15.16 -4.25 9.57
CA ALA A 68 14.14 -5.15 9.03
C ALA A 68 14.56 -5.66 7.64
N ALA A 69 14.05 -6.82 7.24
CA ALA A 69 14.24 -7.35 5.89
C ALA A 69 13.24 -6.73 4.91
N LEU A 70 13.53 -6.79 3.61
CA LEU A 70 12.53 -6.49 2.58
C LEU A 70 11.29 -7.38 2.70
N ALA A 71 11.45 -8.63 3.12
CA ALA A 71 10.35 -9.54 3.40
C ALA A 71 9.40 -9.01 4.48
N ASP A 72 9.93 -8.39 5.55
CA ASP A 72 9.08 -7.78 6.60
C ASP A 72 8.22 -6.63 6.04
N LEU A 73 8.76 -5.88 5.07
CA LEU A 73 8.02 -4.82 4.37
C LEU A 73 6.99 -5.40 3.39
N ASP A 74 7.36 -6.44 2.65
CA ASP A 74 6.46 -7.18 1.75
C ASP A 74 5.24 -7.72 2.50
N ASP A 75 5.47 -8.44 3.59
CA ASP A 75 4.42 -9.00 4.44
C ASP A 75 3.43 -7.92 4.91
N PHE A 76 3.94 -6.75 5.31
CA PHE A 76 3.08 -5.63 5.72
C PHE A 76 2.28 -5.05 4.56
N LEU A 77 2.89 -4.82 3.38
CA LEU A 77 2.22 -4.27 2.21
C LEU A 77 1.13 -5.23 1.70
N ARG A 78 1.43 -6.51 1.73
CA ARG A 78 0.45 -7.56 1.42
C ARG A 78 -0.70 -7.52 2.42
N ALA A 79 -0.41 -7.56 3.70
CA ALA A 79 -1.42 -7.58 4.76
C ALA A 79 -2.36 -6.36 4.71
N ILE A 80 -1.84 -5.15 4.46
CA ILE A 80 -2.65 -3.93 4.49
C ILE A 80 -3.40 -3.65 3.19
N TRP A 81 -2.89 -4.11 2.01
CA TRP A 81 -3.42 -3.67 0.72
C TRP A 81 -3.52 -4.72 -0.38
N LEU A 82 -2.79 -5.83 -0.32
CA LEU A 82 -2.55 -6.59 -1.55
C LEU A 82 -2.98 -8.07 -1.49
N GLU A 83 -2.86 -8.71 -0.31
CA GLU A 83 -2.99 -10.17 -0.20
C GLU A 83 -4.41 -10.65 -0.49
N CYS A 84 -4.58 -11.44 -1.53
CA CYS A 84 -5.84 -12.07 -1.90
C CYS A 84 -5.75 -13.60 -1.92
N CYS A 85 -4.71 -14.19 -2.54
CA CYS A 85 -4.62 -15.64 -2.75
C CYS A 85 -3.17 -16.14 -2.92
N GLY A 86 -2.19 -15.50 -2.28
CA GLY A 86 -0.81 -16.00 -2.19
C GLY A 86 0.03 -15.76 -3.44
N HIS A 87 -0.23 -14.73 -4.22
CA HIS A 87 0.58 -14.40 -5.39
C HIS A 87 2.02 -14.03 -5.04
N LEU A 88 2.90 -14.13 -6.02
CA LEU A 88 4.29 -13.70 -5.91
C LEU A 88 4.40 -12.18 -5.89
N SER A 89 5.44 -11.69 -5.25
CA SER A 89 5.77 -10.28 -5.16
C SER A 89 7.27 -10.04 -5.37
N ALA A 90 7.62 -8.81 -5.75
CA ALA A 90 9.00 -8.41 -5.93
C ALA A 90 9.21 -6.93 -5.60
N PHE A 91 10.40 -6.59 -5.11
CA PHE A 91 10.88 -5.20 -5.11
C PHE A 91 11.85 -4.97 -6.26
N THR A 92 11.80 -3.78 -6.86
CA THR A 92 12.84 -3.27 -7.76
C THR A 92 13.49 -2.04 -7.15
N ILE A 93 14.78 -2.16 -6.77
CA ILE A 93 15.56 -1.14 -6.09
C ILE A 93 16.83 -0.89 -6.91
N LYS A 94 17.02 0.34 -7.41
CA LYS A 94 18.22 0.71 -8.21
C LYS A 94 18.49 -0.26 -9.37
N GLY A 95 17.42 -0.73 -10.02
CA GLY A 95 17.50 -1.68 -11.15
C GLY A 95 17.75 -3.14 -10.75
N ILE A 96 17.86 -3.46 -9.47
CA ILE A 96 18.01 -4.82 -8.96
C ILE A 96 16.65 -5.32 -8.48
N ARG A 97 16.26 -6.52 -8.91
CA ARG A 97 15.05 -7.19 -8.48
C ARG A 97 15.31 -8.04 -7.21
N TYR A 98 14.39 -7.97 -6.26
CA TYR A 98 14.43 -8.73 -5.01
C TYR A 98 13.15 -9.54 -4.88
N GLU A 99 13.29 -10.85 -4.65
CA GLU A 99 12.17 -11.80 -4.56
C GLU A 99 12.29 -12.68 -3.32
N MET A 100 11.17 -13.29 -2.93
CA MET A 100 11.22 -14.34 -1.92
C MET A 100 11.97 -15.55 -2.49
N ASP A 101 12.83 -16.13 -1.66
CA ASP A 101 13.59 -17.33 -2.01
C ASP A 101 12.65 -18.54 -1.92
N THR A 102 11.99 -18.86 -3.01
CA THR A 102 11.03 -19.97 -3.09
C THR A 102 11.69 -21.30 -3.45
N GLY A 103 13.00 -21.31 -3.73
CA GLY A 103 13.80 -22.52 -4.02
C GLY A 103 13.33 -23.36 -5.22
N MET A 104 12.05 -23.37 -5.52
CA MET A 104 11.42 -24.15 -6.60
C MET A 104 11.23 -23.36 -7.90
N VAL A 105 11.03 -22.05 -7.77
CA VAL A 105 10.66 -21.17 -8.91
C VAL A 105 11.88 -20.87 -9.78
N ASP A 106 13.05 -20.77 -9.19
CA ASP A 106 14.30 -20.44 -9.91
C ASP A 106 14.68 -21.48 -10.97
N ALA A 107 14.47 -22.77 -10.71
CA ALA A 107 14.81 -23.82 -11.66
C ALA A 107 13.83 -23.84 -12.85
N MET A 108 12.53 -23.75 -12.57
CA MET A 108 11.47 -23.89 -13.59
C MET A 108 11.37 -22.65 -14.49
N TRP A 109 11.59 -21.44 -13.93
CA TRP A 109 11.56 -20.19 -14.71
C TRP A 109 12.82 -20.00 -15.54
N LYS A 110 13.99 -20.45 -15.08
CA LYS A 110 15.24 -20.42 -15.86
C LYS A 110 15.16 -21.24 -17.14
N ASP A 111 14.49 -22.37 -17.09
CA ASP A 111 14.32 -23.24 -18.26
C ASP A 111 13.31 -22.68 -19.28
N PHE A 112 12.30 -21.92 -18.85
CA PHE A 112 11.25 -21.40 -19.71
C PHE A 112 11.56 -20.01 -20.31
N PHE A 113 12.23 -19.13 -19.56
CA PHE A 113 12.40 -17.72 -19.95
C PHE A 113 13.86 -17.29 -20.18
N GLY A 114 14.80 -18.25 -20.15
CA GLY A 114 16.23 -17.95 -20.34
C GLY A 114 16.93 -17.38 -19.11
N PRO A 115 18.21 -16.94 -19.22
CA PRO A 115 19.00 -16.47 -18.09
C PRO A 115 18.30 -15.27 -17.44
N SER A 116 17.74 -15.50 -16.25
CA SER A 116 17.04 -14.51 -15.48
C SER A 116 17.98 -13.34 -15.13
N TYR A 117 17.43 -12.12 -15.13
CA TYR A 117 18.09 -10.99 -14.50
C TYR A 117 18.53 -11.36 -13.09
N PRO A 118 19.71 -10.89 -12.61
CA PRO A 118 20.21 -11.24 -11.30
C PRO A 118 19.19 -10.78 -10.24
N THR A 119 18.48 -11.74 -9.68
CA THR A 119 17.57 -11.50 -8.56
C THR A 119 18.32 -11.65 -7.25
N LYS A 120 17.95 -10.88 -6.24
CA LYS A 120 18.44 -10.98 -4.88
C LYS A 120 17.30 -11.37 -3.94
N SER A 121 17.65 -11.88 -2.77
CA SER A 121 16.67 -12.33 -1.79
C SER A 121 16.08 -11.15 -1.01
N MET A 122 14.76 -11.17 -0.77
CA MET A 122 14.06 -10.28 0.17
C MET A 122 14.50 -10.44 1.63
N LYS A 123 15.37 -11.41 1.96
CA LYS A 123 16.06 -11.48 3.27
C LYS A 123 17.05 -10.32 3.46
N SER A 124 17.40 -9.58 2.38
CA SER A 124 18.25 -8.38 2.43
C SER A 124 17.69 -7.34 3.39
N LYS A 125 18.54 -6.77 4.24
CA LYS A 125 18.14 -5.76 5.21
C LYS A 125 17.97 -4.40 4.53
N LEU A 126 16.99 -3.62 4.98
CA LEU A 126 16.67 -2.33 4.37
C LEU A 126 17.88 -1.38 4.35
N TYR A 127 18.66 -1.32 5.44
CA TYR A 127 19.84 -0.45 5.52
C TYR A 127 20.95 -0.81 4.52
N GLN A 128 20.94 -2.04 3.98
CA GLN A 128 21.93 -2.49 3.00
C GLN A 128 21.59 -2.03 1.58
N VAL A 129 20.31 -1.79 1.30
CA VAL A 129 19.80 -1.57 -0.04
C VAL A 129 19.16 -0.20 -0.25
N LEU A 130 18.75 0.46 0.83
CA LEU A 130 18.05 1.75 0.82
C LEU A 130 18.82 2.85 1.55
N ALA A 131 18.67 4.08 1.06
CA ALA A 131 19.09 5.32 1.70
C ALA A 131 17.97 6.37 1.63
N VAL A 132 18.06 7.39 2.47
CA VAL A 132 17.12 8.54 2.44
C VAL A 132 17.13 9.17 1.04
N GLY A 133 15.95 9.42 0.51
CA GLY A 133 15.72 9.95 -0.84
C GLY A 133 15.51 8.89 -1.91
N ASP A 134 15.90 7.63 -1.69
CA ASP A 134 15.68 6.54 -2.64
C ASP A 134 14.18 6.37 -2.95
N THR A 135 13.90 6.11 -4.22
CA THR A 135 12.59 5.71 -4.72
C THR A 135 12.73 4.31 -5.33
N PHE A 136 11.79 3.44 -5.01
CA PHE A 136 11.77 2.05 -5.46
C PHE A 136 10.35 1.58 -5.68
N ARG A 137 10.18 0.38 -6.25
CA ARG A 137 8.88 -0.19 -6.60
C ARG A 137 8.67 -1.51 -5.90
N HIS A 138 7.41 -1.83 -5.69
CA HIS A 138 6.93 -3.13 -5.26
C HIS A 138 5.84 -3.57 -6.22
N GLU A 139 5.89 -4.81 -6.66
CA GLU A 139 4.92 -5.45 -7.54
C GLU A 139 4.34 -6.66 -6.80
N TYR A 140 3.04 -6.80 -6.81
CA TYR A 140 2.32 -7.96 -6.31
C TYR A 140 1.46 -8.53 -7.42
N ASP A 141 1.48 -9.86 -7.59
CA ASP A 141 0.76 -10.60 -8.64
C ASP A 141 1.26 -10.24 -10.05
N PHE A 142 2.11 -11.09 -10.63
CA PHE A 142 2.70 -10.80 -11.96
C PHE A 142 1.72 -11.05 -13.12
N GLY A 143 0.51 -11.57 -12.85
CA GLY A 143 -0.59 -11.71 -13.83
C GLY A 143 -1.46 -10.46 -13.89
N THR A 144 -2.10 -10.11 -12.74
CA THR A 144 -2.88 -8.89 -12.57
C THR A 144 -2.15 -7.97 -11.59
N THR A 145 -1.12 -7.27 -12.11
CA THR A 145 -0.13 -6.61 -11.27
C THR A 145 -0.66 -5.35 -10.61
N THR A 146 -0.62 -5.33 -9.25
CA THR A 146 -0.71 -4.10 -8.49
C THR A 146 0.69 -3.59 -8.16
N GLU A 147 1.04 -2.43 -8.71
CA GLU A 147 2.34 -1.79 -8.50
C GLU A 147 2.24 -0.67 -7.45
N LEU A 148 3.19 -0.68 -6.51
CA LEU A 148 3.37 0.37 -5.52
C LEU A 148 4.68 1.12 -5.77
N LYS A 149 4.63 2.43 -5.60
CA LYS A 149 5.80 3.31 -5.58
C LYS A 149 6.13 3.69 -4.16
N LEU A 150 7.37 3.43 -3.76
CA LEU A 150 7.86 3.70 -2.42
C LEU A 150 8.97 4.75 -2.45
N LYS A 151 9.03 5.58 -1.40
CA LYS A 151 10.11 6.54 -1.21
C LYS A 151 10.54 6.57 0.25
N VAL A 152 11.87 6.55 0.49
CA VAL A 152 12.45 6.81 1.81
C VAL A 152 12.44 8.32 2.03
N ILE A 153 11.54 8.79 2.90
CA ILE A 153 11.33 10.22 3.19
C ILE A 153 12.39 10.74 4.15
N GLY A 154 12.81 9.92 5.10
CA GLY A 154 13.77 10.28 6.12
C GLY A 154 14.14 9.09 6.99
N GLU A 155 15.00 9.35 7.96
CA GLU A 155 15.38 8.40 9.01
C GLU A 155 15.51 9.11 10.34
N ARG A 156 15.32 8.36 11.43
CA ARG A 156 15.56 8.83 12.79
C ARG A 156 15.95 7.66 13.69
N THR A 157 16.50 7.97 14.85
CA THR A 157 16.61 7.00 15.95
C THR A 157 15.36 7.10 16.82
N GLY A 158 14.75 5.97 17.16
CA GLY A 158 13.52 5.94 17.96
C GLY A 158 13.10 4.51 18.29
N GLN A 159 11.94 4.41 18.93
CA GLN A 159 11.34 3.12 19.30
C GLN A 159 10.01 2.94 18.60
N LEU A 160 9.67 1.70 18.28
CA LEU A 160 8.33 1.34 17.82
C LEU A 160 7.51 0.80 18.99
N PRO A 161 6.23 1.20 19.13
CA PRO A 161 5.42 0.80 20.29
C PRO A 161 5.16 -0.70 20.32
N LYS A 162 4.86 -1.30 19.18
CA LYS A 162 4.63 -2.73 18.98
C LYS A 162 4.95 -3.13 17.53
N GLY A 163 5.37 -4.39 17.37
CA GLY A 163 5.63 -4.96 16.05
C GLY A 163 6.86 -4.38 15.36
N LYS A 164 6.97 -4.67 14.05
CA LYS A 164 8.10 -4.26 13.22
C LYS A 164 7.81 -2.99 12.39
N ILE A 165 6.55 -2.60 12.25
CA ILE A 165 6.12 -1.47 11.42
C ILE A 165 5.07 -0.66 12.16
N ARG A 166 5.18 0.66 12.08
CA ARG A 166 4.20 1.61 12.61
C ARG A 166 3.56 2.38 11.47
N LEU A 167 2.25 2.25 11.28
CA LEU A 167 1.50 3.10 10.35
C LEU A 167 1.35 4.51 10.94
N LEU A 168 1.77 5.53 10.19
CA LEU A 168 1.78 6.92 10.64
C LEU A 168 0.59 7.72 10.10
N ALA A 169 0.27 7.52 8.82
CA ALA A 169 -0.84 8.18 8.16
C ALA A 169 -1.29 7.34 6.96
N ARG A 170 -2.58 7.46 6.61
CA ARG A 170 -3.17 6.77 5.45
C ARG A 170 -4.26 7.64 4.84
N ASN A 171 -4.46 7.52 3.52
CA ASN A 171 -5.57 8.18 2.82
C ASN A 171 -6.92 7.71 3.35
N TYR A 172 -7.89 8.63 3.39
CA TYR A 172 -9.31 8.27 3.44
C TYR A 172 -9.71 7.55 2.15
N ALA A 173 -10.72 6.68 2.24
CA ALA A 173 -11.26 6.01 1.06
C ALA A 173 -11.62 7.03 -0.02
N PRO A 174 -11.19 6.84 -1.29
CA PRO A 174 -11.54 7.73 -2.39
C PRO A 174 -13.04 7.89 -2.52
N ASP A 175 -13.51 9.12 -2.79
CA ASP A 175 -14.92 9.43 -2.95
C ASP A 175 -15.39 9.04 -4.35
N LEU A 176 -15.55 7.74 -4.60
CA LEU A 176 -16.15 7.24 -5.83
C LEU A 176 -17.67 7.35 -5.78
N ARG A 177 -18.25 7.70 -6.92
CA ARG A 177 -19.67 7.95 -7.05
C ARG A 177 -20.34 6.95 -7.97
N CYS A 178 -21.54 6.53 -7.59
CA CYS A 178 -22.38 5.69 -8.43
C CYS A 178 -22.58 6.34 -9.80
N LYS A 179 -22.29 5.60 -10.85
CA LYS A 179 -22.44 6.03 -12.26
C LYS A 179 -23.87 6.45 -12.59
N VAL A 180 -24.87 5.85 -11.94
CA VAL A 180 -26.30 6.08 -12.24
C VAL A 180 -26.85 7.27 -11.45
N CYS A 181 -26.69 7.29 -10.11
CA CYS A 181 -27.37 8.28 -9.27
C CYS A 181 -26.45 9.30 -8.61
N GLY A 182 -25.14 9.17 -8.75
CA GLY A 182 -24.16 10.06 -8.11
C GLY A 182 -24.05 9.90 -6.58
N ALA A 183 -24.76 8.97 -5.95
CA ALA A 183 -24.59 8.62 -4.55
C ALA A 183 -23.19 8.03 -4.31
N PRO A 184 -22.70 7.96 -3.05
CA PRO A 184 -21.47 7.24 -2.75
C PRO A 184 -21.53 5.80 -3.27
N ALA A 185 -20.45 5.35 -3.90
CA ALA A 185 -20.35 3.98 -4.41
C ALA A 185 -19.87 3.03 -3.29
N ASP A 186 -20.34 1.77 -3.37
CA ASP A 186 -20.00 0.69 -2.44
C ASP A 186 -19.44 -0.51 -3.19
N THR A 187 -19.66 -0.59 -4.51
CA THR A 187 -19.23 -1.69 -5.37
C THR A 187 -18.57 -1.19 -6.65
N LEU A 188 -17.77 -2.06 -7.26
CA LEU A 188 -17.17 -1.91 -8.59
C LEU A 188 -17.67 -3.02 -9.49
N TYR A 189 -18.06 -2.71 -10.72
CA TYR A 189 -18.24 -3.68 -11.79
C TYR A 189 -16.89 -3.90 -12.47
N VAL A 190 -16.41 -5.18 -12.47
CA VAL A 190 -15.01 -5.50 -12.82
C VAL A 190 -14.87 -6.33 -14.11
N TYR A 191 -15.94 -6.61 -14.82
CA TYR A 191 -15.85 -7.35 -16.09
C TYR A 191 -15.46 -6.44 -17.27
N GLU A 192 -15.53 -5.13 -17.09
CA GLU A 192 -15.12 -4.15 -18.11
C GLU A 192 -14.12 -3.16 -17.52
N TYR A 193 -13.13 -2.75 -18.33
CA TYR A 193 -12.15 -1.75 -17.92
C TYR A 193 -12.32 -0.45 -18.73
N PRO A 194 -12.33 0.73 -18.10
CA PRO A 194 -12.11 0.99 -16.66
C PRO A 194 -13.29 0.55 -15.80
N TYR A 195 -13.00 0.05 -14.59
CA TYR A 195 -14.01 -0.38 -13.64
C TYR A 195 -15.02 0.73 -13.35
N GLU A 196 -16.28 0.37 -13.28
CA GLU A 196 -17.36 1.32 -13.02
C GLU A 196 -17.86 1.18 -11.59
N ALA A 197 -18.13 2.34 -10.96
CA ALA A 197 -18.55 2.38 -9.56
C ALA A 197 -20.07 2.52 -9.43
N TYR A 198 -20.66 1.74 -8.53
CA TYR A 198 -22.10 1.72 -8.26
C TYR A 198 -22.38 1.77 -6.75
N CYS A 199 -23.52 2.34 -6.36
CA CYS A 199 -24.11 2.04 -5.06
C CYS A 199 -24.71 0.63 -5.11
N GLU A 200 -24.92 0.01 -3.96
CA GLU A 200 -25.42 -1.37 -3.84
C GLU A 200 -26.67 -1.61 -4.72
N GLN A 201 -27.68 -0.74 -4.64
CA GLN A 201 -28.93 -0.88 -5.39
C GLN A 201 -28.70 -0.87 -6.91
N HIS A 202 -28.02 0.14 -7.45
CA HIS A 202 -27.80 0.24 -8.90
C HIS A 202 -26.80 -0.78 -9.42
N GLY A 203 -25.87 -1.28 -8.59
CA GLY A 203 -25.01 -2.39 -8.96
C GLY A 203 -25.83 -3.65 -9.24
N ILE A 204 -26.75 -3.99 -8.34
CA ILE A 204 -27.65 -5.15 -8.48
C ILE A 204 -28.60 -4.96 -9.66
N ASP A 205 -29.22 -3.77 -9.78
CA ASP A 205 -30.19 -3.48 -10.85
C ASP A 205 -29.57 -3.59 -12.27
N GLU A 206 -28.29 -3.21 -12.42
CA GLU A 206 -27.60 -3.19 -13.72
C GLU A 206 -26.89 -4.51 -14.05
N HIS A 207 -26.43 -5.29 -13.05
CA HIS A 207 -25.51 -6.42 -13.25
C HIS A 207 -25.94 -7.72 -12.54
N GLU A 208 -27.12 -7.79 -11.90
CA GLU A 208 -27.64 -9.01 -11.24
C GLU A 208 -26.62 -9.69 -10.31
N GLU A 209 -25.80 -8.91 -9.60
CA GLU A 209 -24.66 -9.32 -8.74
C GLU A 209 -23.45 -9.91 -9.49
N GLU A 210 -23.54 -10.21 -10.78
CA GLU A 210 -22.39 -10.72 -11.54
C GLU A 210 -21.32 -9.65 -11.75
N GLY A 211 -20.06 -10.00 -11.50
CA GLY A 211 -18.94 -9.08 -11.68
C GLY A 211 -18.90 -7.90 -10.71
N LEU A 212 -19.75 -7.88 -9.69
CA LEU A 212 -19.70 -6.87 -8.63
C LEU A 212 -18.70 -7.25 -7.55
N MET A 213 -17.78 -6.32 -7.25
CA MET A 213 -16.80 -6.46 -6.20
C MET A 213 -16.95 -5.32 -5.18
N PRO A 214 -16.74 -5.57 -3.88
CA PRO A 214 -16.78 -4.50 -2.89
C PRO A 214 -15.68 -3.47 -3.17
N LEU A 215 -16.05 -2.19 -3.06
CA LEU A 215 -15.10 -1.09 -3.11
C LEU A 215 -14.34 -1.01 -1.78
N VAL A 216 -13.03 -1.22 -1.81
CA VAL A 216 -12.16 -1.19 -0.63
C VAL A 216 -11.08 -0.11 -0.75
N ASN A 217 -10.61 0.41 0.39
CA ASN A 217 -9.55 1.44 0.42
C ASN A 217 -8.16 0.84 0.17
N SER A 218 -7.96 0.37 -1.05
CA SER A 218 -6.72 -0.25 -1.52
C SER A 218 -6.50 0.01 -3.00
N PRO A 219 -5.24 0.16 -3.46
CA PRO A 219 -4.94 0.21 -4.89
C PRO A 219 -5.24 -1.09 -5.65
N ARG A 220 -5.52 -2.20 -4.94
CA ARG A 220 -5.91 -3.51 -5.49
C ARG A 220 -7.44 -3.69 -5.55
N THR A 221 -8.22 -2.67 -5.23
CA THR A 221 -9.70 -2.73 -5.28
C THR A 221 -10.17 -3.12 -6.68
N GLY A 222 -11.05 -4.13 -6.77
CA GLY A 222 -11.56 -4.68 -8.03
C GLY A 222 -10.70 -5.76 -8.68
N ASP A 223 -9.46 -5.98 -8.25
CA ASP A 223 -8.55 -6.96 -8.86
C ASP A 223 -8.60 -8.30 -8.12
N CYS A 224 -8.60 -9.41 -8.89
CA CYS A 224 -8.42 -10.78 -8.41
C CYS A 224 -9.26 -11.16 -7.17
N GLY A 225 -10.51 -10.70 -7.10
CA GLY A 225 -11.39 -11.00 -5.97
C GLY A 225 -10.97 -10.38 -4.63
N TYR A 226 -10.12 -9.35 -4.63
CA TYR A 226 -9.65 -8.72 -3.40
C TYR A 226 -10.76 -7.95 -2.67
N THR A 227 -11.05 -8.33 -1.44
CA THR A 227 -12.13 -7.78 -0.62
C THR A 227 -11.62 -6.98 0.60
N GLY A 228 -10.34 -6.62 0.59
CA GLY A 228 -9.69 -5.88 1.68
C GLY A 228 -8.82 -6.75 2.59
N PRO A 229 -8.15 -6.15 3.57
CA PRO A 229 -7.33 -6.85 4.55
C PRO A 229 -8.12 -7.95 5.28
N SER A 230 -7.50 -9.11 5.50
CA SER A 230 -8.06 -10.17 6.33
C SER A 230 -7.98 -9.84 7.82
N ASP A 231 -6.98 -9.03 8.22
CA ASP A 231 -6.87 -8.47 9.58
C ASP A 231 -7.71 -7.20 9.67
N GLU A 232 -8.84 -7.27 10.37
CA GLU A 232 -9.75 -6.14 10.57
C GLU A 232 -9.06 -4.90 11.18
N SER A 233 -7.99 -5.08 11.98
CA SER A 233 -7.24 -3.96 12.55
C SER A 233 -6.50 -3.12 11.50
N LEU A 234 -6.29 -3.66 10.30
CA LEU A 234 -5.68 -2.98 9.15
C LEU A 234 -6.71 -2.36 8.21
N ARG A 235 -8.00 -2.62 8.42
CA ARG A 235 -9.06 -1.99 7.62
C ARG A 235 -9.21 -0.52 7.98
N PHE A 236 -9.34 0.32 6.98
CA PHE A 236 -9.55 1.76 7.12
C PHE A 236 -10.38 2.26 5.95
N GLU A 237 -11.69 2.16 6.10
CA GLU A 237 -12.69 2.55 5.08
C GLU A 237 -13.33 3.92 5.38
N GLU A 238 -12.77 4.64 6.37
CA GLU A 238 -13.26 5.99 6.70
C GLU A 238 -13.18 6.88 5.45
N ARG A 239 -14.26 7.60 5.19
CA ARG A 239 -14.31 8.66 4.16
C ARG A 239 -13.91 9.99 4.78
N GLN A 240 -13.38 10.89 3.96
CA GLN A 240 -13.04 12.22 4.43
C GLN A 240 -14.26 12.87 5.12
N PRO A 241 -14.08 13.42 6.34
CA PRO A 241 -15.14 14.20 6.99
C PRO A 241 -15.59 15.35 6.08
N LYS A 242 -16.90 15.55 5.98
CA LYS A 242 -17.45 16.73 5.28
C LYS A 242 -17.02 17.98 6.07
N ALA A 243 -16.49 18.97 5.35
CA ALA A 243 -16.13 20.27 5.93
C ALA A 243 -17.36 21.02 6.43
#